data_b9db6592a46fa81aef9ace602f0c8ff1
#
_entry.id   b9db6592a46fa81aef9ace602f0c8ff1
#
_cell.length_a   1.000
_cell.length_b   1.000
_cell.length_c   1.000
_cell.angle_alpha   90.00
_cell.angle_beta   90.00
_cell.angle_gamma   90.00
#
_symmetry.space_group_name_H-M   'P 1'
#
loop_
_entity.id
_entity.type
_entity.pdbx_description
1 polymer ?
#
loop_
_entity_poly.entity_id
_entity_poly.type
_entity_poly.pdbx_seq_one_letter_code
_entity_poly.pdbx_strand_id
1 'polypeptide(L)'
;MACSIESRVPFLTPALAEFLFALPESFIITADGTTKAVFRKAMRGLVPDAVLDRRDKLGFPTPERRWLLSAKTWVERVLTSEAAQQMPVFDAKKLHQEWSDIAQGTKSYDPCVWRWINLILWVQQFRATMA
;
A
#
# COMPACT_ATOMS: atom_id res chain seq x y z
N MET A 1 -10.69 -2.32 13.76
CA MET A 1 -11.29 -2.91 14.98
C MET A 1 -11.61 -1.89 16.07
N ALA A 2 -11.26 -0.61 15.89
CA ALA A 2 -11.52 0.43 16.92
C ALA A 2 -13.02 0.56 17.33
N CYS A 3 -13.94 0.22 16.45
CA CYS A 3 -15.39 0.28 16.71
C CYS A 3 -16.06 -1.09 16.79
N SER A 4 -15.30 -2.16 16.96
CA SER A 4 -15.79 -3.56 16.99
C SER A 4 -16.64 -3.95 15.77
N ILE A 5 -16.42 -3.30 14.64
CA ILE A 5 -17.09 -3.59 13.37
C ILE A 5 -16.13 -4.35 12.46
N GLU A 6 -16.59 -5.49 11.96
CA GLU A 6 -15.88 -6.27 10.95
C GLU A 6 -16.43 -5.95 9.56
N SER A 7 -15.54 -5.61 8.63
CA SER A 7 -15.91 -5.44 7.22
C SER A 7 -15.94 -6.79 6.53
N ARG A 8 -17.08 -7.16 5.98
CA ARG A 8 -17.26 -8.38 5.19
C ARG A 8 -17.30 -8.04 3.70
N VAL A 9 -16.60 -8.82 2.90
CA VAL A 9 -16.52 -8.64 1.45
C VAL A 9 -17.41 -9.69 0.78
N PRO A 10 -18.52 -9.33 0.11
CA PRO A 10 -19.46 -10.30 -0.46
C PRO A 10 -18.84 -11.18 -1.56
N PHE A 11 -17.75 -10.74 -2.19
CA PHE A 11 -17.05 -11.49 -3.23
C PHE A 11 -16.00 -12.49 -2.71
N LEU A 12 -15.86 -12.66 -1.39
CA LEU A 12 -14.93 -13.62 -0.77
C LEU A 12 -15.67 -14.74 -0.02
N THR A 13 -16.84 -15.13 -0.48
CA THR A 13 -17.53 -16.29 0.06
C THR A 13 -16.88 -17.59 -0.44
N PRO A 14 -16.80 -18.65 0.40
CA PRO A 14 -16.25 -19.93 -0.02
C PRO A 14 -16.88 -20.49 -1.29
N ALA A 15 -18.21 -20.46 -1.39
CA ALA A 15 -18.93 -20.95 -2.57
C ALA A 15 -18.54 -20.22 -3.87
N LEU A 16 -18.35 -18.88 -3.82
CA LEU A 16 -17.89 -18.13 -4.98
C LEU A 16 -16.43 -18.44 -5.31
N ALA A 17 -15.59 -18.63 -4.31
CA ALA A 17 -14.19 -19.02 -4.52
C ALA A 17 -14.09 -20.40 -5.19
N GLU A 18 -14.81 -21.40 -4.70
CA GLU A 18 -14.89 -22.74 -5.27
C GLU A 18 -15.39 -22.69 -6.72
N PHE A 19 -16.43 -21.94 -6.99
CA PHE A 19 -16.94 -21.73 -8.36
C PHE A 19 -15.86 -21.13 -9.27
N LEU A 20 -15.15 -20.08 -8.83
CA LEU A 20 -14.11 -19.44 -9.62
C LEU A 20 -12.91 -20.34 -9.88
N PHE A 21 -12.52 -21.19 -8.91
CA PHE A 21 -11.45 -22.18 -9.10
C PHE A 21 -11.83 -23.30 -10.08
N ALA A 22 -13.12 -23.59 -10.23
CA ALA A 22 -13.61 -24.58 -11.19
C ALA A 22 -13.69 -24.05 -12.62
N LEU A 23 -13.58 -22.74 -12.84
CA LEU A 23 -13.65 -22.13 -14.17
C LEU A 23 -12.35 -22.37 -14.97
N PRO A 24 -12.45 -22.54 -16.29
CA PRO A 24 -11.30 -22.47 -17.18
C PRO A 24 -10.56 -21.12 -17.04
N GLU A 25 -9.24 -21.14 -17.14
CA GLU A 25 -8.40 -19.95 -16.95
C GLU A 25 -8.81 -18.77 -17.86
N SER A 26 -9.27 -19.06 -19.09
CA SER A 26 -9.75 -18.03 -20.04
C SER A 26 -10.93 -17.21 -19.56
N PHE A 27 -11.68 -17.70 -18.55
CA PHE A 27 -12.75 -16.92 -17.90
C PHE A 27 -12.22 -16.00 -16.81
N ILE A 28 -11.02 -16.27 -16.29
CA ILE A 28 -10.38 -15.47 -15.26
C ILE A 28 -9.50 -14.39 -15.89
N ILE A 29 -8.66 -14.81 -16.84
CA ILE A 29 -7.74 -13.93 -17.59
C ILE A 29 -7.91 -14.21 -19.07
N THR A 30 -8.23 -13.19 -19.84
CA THR A 30 -8.33 -13.30 -21.31
C THR A 30 -6.95 -13.37 -21.98
N ALA A 31 -6.89 -13.81 -23.22
CA ALA A 31 -5.65 -13.94 -23.98
C ALA A 31 -4.86 -12.61 -24.13
N ASP A 32 -5.56 -11.45 -24.04
CA ASP A 32 -4.96 -10.12 -24.05
C ASP A 32 -4.52 -9.63 -22.64
N GLY A 33 -4.56 -10.51 -21.63
CA GLY A 33 -4.15 -10.22 -20.27
C GLY A 33 -5.18 -9.47 -19.42
N THR A 34 -6.42 -9.32 -19.90
CA THR A 34 -7.47 -8.67 -19.10
C THR A 34 -7.90 -9.58 -17.96
N THR A 35 -7.68 -9.15 -16.73
CA THR A 35 -8.06 -9.88 -15.52
C THR A 35 -9.55 -9.71 -15.18
N LYS A 36 -10.10 -10.64 -14.37
CA LYS A 36 -11.51 -10.64 -13.94
C LYS A 36 -12.49 -10.73 -15.13
N ALA A 37 -12.14 -11.45 -16.19
CA ALA A 37 -12.86 -11.45 -17.45
C ALA A 37 -14.35 -11.83 -17.29
N VAL A 38 -14.66 -12.93 -16.59
CA VAL A 38 -16.03 -13.35 -16.34
C VAL A 38 -16.83 -12.32 -15.57
N PHE A 39 -16.22 -11.69 -14.55
CA PHE A 39 -16.89 -10.66 -13.75
C PHE A 39 -17.17 -9.40 -14.59
N ARG A 40 -16.20 -8.92 -15.35
CA ARG A 40 -16.39 -7.77 -16.25
C ARG A 40 -17.51 -8.04 -17.27
N LYS A 41 -17.55 -9.26 -17.83
CA LYS A 41 -18.58 -9.66 -18.78
C LYS A 41 -19.98 -9.73 -18.12
N ALA A 42 -20.06 -10.31 -16.94
CA ALA A 42 -21.34 -10.43 -16.20
C ALA A 42 -21.92 -9.07 -15.77
N MET A 43 -21.06 -8.08 -15.55
CA MET A 43 -21.48 -6.75 -15.07
C MET A 43 -21.79 -5.77 -16.22
N ARG A 44 -21.64 -6.17 -17.49
CA ARG A 44 -22.04 -5.33 -18.62
C ARG A 44 -23.53 -5.00 -18.56
N GLY A 45 -23.86 -3.74 -18.80
CA GLY A 45 -25.23 -3.23 -18.66
C GLY A 45 -25.67 -2.88 -17.23
N LEU A 46 -24.91 -3.32 -16.20
CA LEU A 46 -25.17 -2.97 -14.80
C LEU A 46 -24.19 -1.89 -14.30
N VAL A 47 -22.96 -1.94 -14.79
CA VAL A 47 -21.89 -1.00 -14.44
C VAL A 47 -21.46 -0.26 -15.70
N PRO A 48 -21.19 1.06 -15.64
CA PRO A 48 -20.72 1.82 -16.79
C PRO A 48 -19.45 1.20 -17.41
N ASP A 49 -19.41 1.12 -18.73
CA ASP A 49 -18.30 0.50 -19.46
C ASP A 49 -16.95 1.16 -19.16
N ALA A 50 -16.91 2.48 -18.97
CA ALA A 50 -15.71 3.20 -18.57
C ALA A 50 -15.08 2.68 -17.26
N VAL A 51 -15.87 2.11 -16.34
CA VAL A 51 -15.40 1.47 -15.12
C VAL A 51 -14.95 0.04 -15.39
N LEU A 52 -15.72 -0.70 -16.20
CA LEU A 52 -15.42 -2.09 -16.52
C LEU A 52 -14.17 -2.23 -17.40
N ASP A 53 -13.90 -1.26 -18.27
CA ASP A 53 -12.78 -1.32 -19.21
C ASP A 53 -11.47 -0.77 -18.62
N ARG A 54 -11.50 -0.24 -17.39
CA ARG A 54 -10.28 0.19 -16.68
C ARG A 54 -9.33 -0.98 -16.50
N ARG A 55 -8.07 -0.77 -16.89
CA ARG A 55 -6.98 -1.74 -16.72
C ARG A 55 -6.01 -1.37 -15.59
N ASP A 56 -6.03 -0.11 -15.15
CA ASP A 56 -5.23 0.38 -14.05
C ASP A 56 -5.74 -0.19 -12.72
N LYS A 57 -4.80 -0.65 -11.90
CA LYS A 57 -5.08 -1.11 -10.54
C LYS A 57 -4.82 0.03 -9.57
N LEU A 58 -5.74 0.98 -9.50
CA LEU A 58 -5.72 2.01 -8.47
C LEU A 58 -6.53 1.54 -7.26
N GLY A 59 -5.84 1.36 -6.13
CA GLY A 59 -6.49 1.19 -4.83
C GLY A 59 -6.99 2.54 -4.29
N PHE A 60 -6.92 2.72 -2.98
CA PHE A 60 -7.12 4.01 -2.31
C PHE A 60 -5.75 4.62 -2.01
N PRO A 61 -5.08 5.29 -2.98
CA PRO A 61 -3.76 5.86 -2.76
C PRO A 61 -3.89 6.98 -1.74
N THR A 62 -3.19 6.82 -0.62
CA THR A 62 -3.03 7.91 0.35
C THR A 62 -2.06 8.94 -0.21
N PRO A 63 -2.28 10.24 -0.03
CA PRO A 63 -1.37 11.27 -0.50
C PRO A 63 -0.14 11.39 0.42
N GLU A 64 0.55 10.27 0.69
CA GLU A 64 1.67 10.15 1.63
C GLU A 64 2.74 11.21 1.39
N ARG A 65 3.17 11.37 0.13
CA ARG A 65 4.17 12.40 -0.22
C ARG A 65 3.76 13.77 0.27
N ARG A 66 2.52 14.19 0.02
CA ARG A 66 2.02 15.51 0.43
C ARG A 66 2.00 15.65 1.94
N TRP A 67 1.54 14.60 2.65
CA TRP A 67 1.49 14.62 4.11
C TRP A 67 2.88 14.68 4.72
N LEU A 68 3.81 13.87 4.27
CA LEU A 68 5.17 13.86 4.80
C LEU A 68 5.92 15.16 4.51
N LEU A 69 5.74 15.74 3.32
CA LEU A 69 6.34 17.04 3.00
C LEU A 69 5.75 18.18 3.85
N SER A 70 4.44 18.16 4.16
CA SER A 70 3.85 19.15 5.07
C SER A 70 4.31 18.98 6.53
N ALA A 71 4.74 17.79 6.90
CA ALA A 71 5.25 17.45 8.23
C ALA A 71 6.79 17.27 8.26
N LYS A 72 7.53 17.95 7.35
CA LYS A 72 8.96 17.74 7.13
C LYS A 72 9.79 17.70 8.42
N THR A 73 9.63 18.69 9.27
CA THR A 73 10.37 18.78 10.56
C THR A 73 10.11 17.59 11.47
N TRP A 74 8.87 17.11 11.49
CA TRP A 74 8.51 15.92 12.25
C TRP A 74 9.15 14.66 11.67
N VAL A 75 9.12 14.49 10.34
CA VAL A 75 9.78 13.36 9.65
C VAL A 75 11.28 13.36 9.96
N GLU A 76 11.95 14.49 9.83
CA GLU A 76 13.37 14.62 10.16
C GLU A 76 13.67 14.19 11.59
N ARG A 77 12.87 14.63 12.54
CA ARG A 77 12.99 14.24 13.96
C ARG A 77 12.85 12.73 14.16
N VAL A 78 11.89 12.10 13.47
CA VAL A 78 11.70 10.63 13.57
C VAL A 78 12.89 9.88 12.98
N LEU A 79 13.32 10.27 11.78
CA LEU A 79 14.41 9.59 11.07
C LEU A 79 15.79 9.79 11.73
N THR A 80 15.96 10.84 12.52
CA THR A 80 17.21 11.12 13.28
C THR A 80 17.10 10.72 14.76
N SER A 81 15.99 10.12 15.17
CA SER A 81 15.77 9.70 16.55
C SER A 81 16.78 8.62 17.00
N GLU A 82 17.00 8.53 18.30
CA GLU A 82 17.83 7.48 18.91
C GLU A 82 17.37 6.09 18.49
N ALA A 83 16.06 5.84 18.46
CA ALA A 83 15.50 4.57 17.99
C ALA A 83 15.91 4.26 16.55
N ALA A 84 15.90 5.24 15.64
CA ALA A 84 16.33 5.03 14.25
C ALA A 84 17.84 4.69 14.18
N GLN A 85 18.66 5.32 15.03
CA GLN A 85 20.11 5.10 15.07
C GLN A 85 20.50 3.74 15.66
N GLN A 86 19.70 3.22 16.59
CA GLN A 86 19.96 1.93 17.25
C GLN A 86 19.42 0.74 16.46
N MET A 87 18.64 0.96 15.39
CA MET A 87 18.06 -0.13 14.58
C MET A 87 19.10 -0.71 13.61
N PRO A 88 19.45 -2.01 13.74
CA PRO A 88 20.49 -2.63 12.92
C PRO A 88 20.10 -2.73 11.43
N VAL A 89 18.82 -2.63 11.11
CA VAL A 89 18.32 -2.68 9.73
C VAL A 89 18.47 -1.36 8.99
N PHE A 90 18.86 -0.28 9.67
CA PHE A 90 18.97 1.05 9.08
C PHE A 90 20.40 1.58 9.08
N ASP A 91 20.77 2.17 7.96
CA ASP A 91 21.88 3.11 7.90
C ASP A 91 21.31 4.51 8.09
N ALA A 92 21.49 5.07 9.29
CA ALA A 92 20.91 6.37 9.67
C ALA A 92 21.36 7.51 8.73
N LYS A 93 22.58 7.44 8.18
CA LYS A 93 23.07 8.45 7.21
C LYS A 93 22.32 8.35 5.89
N LYS A 94 22.12 7.12 5.38
CA LYS A 94 21.36 6.90 4.15
C LYS A 94 19.90 7.29 4.30
N LEU A 95 19.26 6.94 5.41
CA LEU A 95 17.88 7.36 5.71
C LEU A 95 17.72 8.88 5.64
N HIS A 96 18.59 9.60 6.30
CA HIS A 96 18.56 11.06 6.31
C HIS A 96 18.82 11.65 4.91
N GLN A 97 19.81 11.12 4.18
CA GLN A 97 20.11 11.58 2.82
C GLN A 97 18.94 11.35 1.87
N GLU A 98 18.37 10.15 1.87
CA GLU A 98 17.20 9.79 1.07
C GLU A 98 16.02 10.74 1.31
N TRP A 99 15.71 11.00 2.58
CA TRP A 99 14.66 11.94 2.92
C TRP A 99 14.99 13.37 2.47
N SER A 100 16.21 13.81 2.67
CA SER A 100 16.66 15.15 2.26
C SER A 100 16.49 15.36 0.75
N ASP A 101 16.89 14.37 -0.05
CA ASP A 101 16.79 14.42 -1.51
C ASP A 101 15.31 14.47 -1.97
N ILE A 102 14.43 13.70 -1.32
CA ILE A 102 12.99 13.73 -1.58
C ILE A 102 12.38 15.07 -1.17
N ALA A 103 12.76 15.59 -0.02
CA ALA A 103 12.24 16.84 0.52
C ALA A 103 12.68 18.09 -0.28
N GLN A 104 13.85 18.01 -0.93
CA GLN A 104 14.37 19.02 -1.84
C GLN A 104 13.86 18.87 -3.28
N GLY A 105 13.23 17.74 -3.60
CA GLY A 105 12.71 17.46 -4.95
C GLY A 105 13.76 16.93 -5.93
N THR A 106 14.97 16.61 -5.48
CA THR A 106 16.05 16.03 -6.31
C THR A 106 15.82 14.54 -6.57
N LYS A 107 15.02 13.88 -5.71
CA LYS A 107 14.61 12.48 -5.85
C LYS A 107 13.09 12.33 -5.81
N SER A 108 12.57 11.39 -6.60
CA SER A 108 11.15 11.01 -6.55
C SER A 108 10.81 10.40 -5.19
N TYR A 109 9.57 10.63 -4.73
CA TYR A 109 9.07 10.02 -3.51
C TYR A 109 9.02 8.50 -3.63
N ASP A 110 9.57 7.82 -2.62
CA ASP A 110 9.49 6.37 -2.45
C ASP A 110 8.61 6.06 -1.22
N PRO A 111 7.58 5.20 -1.33
CA PRO A 111 6.77 4.75 -0.21
C PRO A 111 7.56 4.05 0.92
N CYS A 112 8.82 3.69 0.69
CA CYS A 112 9.71 3.17 1.74
C CYS A 112 9.85 4.13 2.91
N VAL A 113 9.85 5.46 2.66
CA VAL A 113 9.92 6.49 3.72
C VAL A 113 8.79 6.32 4.74
N TRP A 114 7.57 6.08 4.26
CA TRP A 114 6.42 5.82 5.13
C TRP A 114 6.61 4.57 5.99
N ARG A 115 7.17 3.50 5.41
CA ARG A 115 7.45 2.25 6.11
C ARG A 115 8.52 2.44 7.19
N TRP A 116 9.59 3.18 6.91
CA TRP A 116 10.64 3.49 7.88
C TRP A 116 10.09 4.24 9.08
N ILE A 117 9.31 5.28 8.83
CA ILE A 117 8.67 6.07 9.89
C ILE A 117 7.79 5.17 10.77
N ASN A 118 6.93 4.36 10.15
CA ASN A 118 6.07 3.44 10.90
C ASN A 118 6.86 2.45 11.74
N LEU A 119 7.93 1.87 11.20
CA LEU A 119 8.76 0.92 11.93
C LEU A 119 9.46 1.60 13.12
N ILE A 120 10.06 2.77 12.91
CA ILE A 120 10.71 3.52 13.99
C ILE A 120 9.72 3.88 15.11
N LEU A 121 8.55 4.42 14.74
CA LEU A 121 7.52 4.76 15.71
C LEU A 121 6.98 3.55 16.45
N TRP A 122 6.84 2.42 15.75
CA TRP A 122 6.40 1.17 16.37
C TRP A 122 7.41 0.68 17.40
N VAL A 123 8.71 0.69 17.08
CA VAL A 123 9.79 0.32 18.03
C VAL A 123 9.77 1.24 19.25
N GLN A 124 9.61 2.55 19.04
CA GLN A 124 9.51 3.52 20.14
C GLN A 124 8.29 3.26 21.03
N GLN A 125 7.11 3.07 20.40
CA GLN A 125 5.85 2.90 21.11
C GLN A 125 5.82 1.63 21.97
N PHE A 126 6.33 0.53 21.42
CA PHE A 126 6.29 -0.77 22.07
C PHE A 126 7.59 -1.15 22.78
N ARG A 127 8.59 -0.26 22.77
CA ARG A 127 9.93 -0.51 23.33
C ARG A 127 10.51 -1.85 22.86
N ALA A 128 10.28 -2.17 21.57
CA ALA A 128 10.69 -3.43 20.99
C ALA A 128 12.22 -3.44 20.81
N THR A 129 12.86 -4.54 21.18
CA THR A 129 14.29 -4.80 20.90
C THR A 129 14.40 -5.57 19.60
N MET A 130 15.22 -5.08 18.69
CA MET A 130 15.56 -5.84 17.47
C MET A 130 16.87 -6.59 17.74
N ALA A 131 16.78 -7.91 17.68
CA ALA A 131 17.96 -8.78 17.79
C ALA A 131 18.74 -8.83 16.47
#